data_50f8850473fe2c2ea9f21ea3bbc84179
#
_entry.id   50f8850473fe2c2ea9f21ea3bbc84179
#
_cell.length_a   1.000
_cell.length_b   1.000
_cell.length_c   1.000
_cell.angle_alpha   90.00
_cell.angle_beta   90.00
_cell.angle_gamma   90.00
#
_symmetry.space_group_name_H-M   'P 1'
#
loop_
_entity.id
_entity.type
_entity.pdbx_description
1 polymer ?
#
loop_
_entity_poly.entity_id
_entity_poly.type
_entity_poly.pdbx_seq_one_letter_code
_entity_poly.pdbx_strand_id
1 'polypeptide(L)'
;MMNRIRKDAEIGLPLEGDDYAYAFAYLSWHEEWDEHCAEHGAPEAIVIELNPDVPPYRDKTDQHQIWVHYENGANEVFSYKLDRSLFGYDPELPEIIRRRQLRHIKLAARHIIRPLHEELKHTSNLVGPLDVHHDIEPFQSILFRFLRDELAISKLSDIEVIGVNDIGAKRFLPEAVSQAWYDFHEQQAHLVVMSKADHMAFHSVNGKDPEPDW
;
A
#
# COMPACT_ATOMS: atom_id res chain seq x y z
N MET A 1 4.79 -6.38 -18.98
CA MET A 1 3.51 -6.75 -19.61
C MET A 1 2.36 -5.93 -19.00
N MET A 2 2.05 -6.00 -17.70
CA MET A 2 0.91 -5.28 -17.08
C MET A 2 0.86 -3.77 -17.37
N ASN A 3 2.01 -3.06 -17.32
CA ASN A 3 2.07 -1.65 -17.71
C ASN A 3 1.73 -1.40 -19.20
N ARG A 4 2.03 -2.34 -20.08
CA ARG A 4 1.63 -2.28 -21.50
C ARG A 4 0.11 -2.43 -21.61
N ILE A 5 -0.46 -3.48 -21.00
CA ILE A 5 -1.91 -3.73 -20.98
C ILE A 5 -2.65 -2.48 -20.50
N ARG A 6 -2.25 -1.88 -19.38
CA ARG A 6 -2.88 -0.66 -18.85
C ARG A 6 -2.79 0.56 -19.76
N LYS A 7 -1.76 0.63 -20.61
CA LYS A 7 -1.62 1.74 -21.60
C LYS A 7 -2.42 1.53 -22.86
N ASP A 8 -2.49 0.28 -23.32
CA ASP A 8 -2.94 -0.08 -24.65
C ASP A 8 -4.41 -0.55 -24.66
N ALA A 9 -4.93 -1.01 -23.49
CA ALA A 9 -6.31 -1.45 -23.37
C ALA A 9 -7.31 -0.33 -23.62
N GLU A 10 -8.43 -0.67 -24.24
CA GLU A 10 -9.57 0.22 -24.38
C GLU A 10 -10.27 0.42 -23.03
N ILE A 11 -10.43 1.68 -22.63
CA ILE A 11 -10.95 2.02 -21.31
C ILE A 11 -12.43 1.62 -21.21
N GLY A 12 -12.78 0.97 -20.10
CA GLY A 12 -14.15 0.54 -19.80
C GLY A 12 -14.57 -0.75 -20.52
N LEU A 13 -13.70 -1.36 -21.33
CA LEU A 13 -13.99 -2.65 -21.95
C LEU A 13 -13.24 -3.80 -21.26
N PRO A 14 -13.84 -5.00 -21.15
CA PRO A 14 -13.18 -6.17 -20.65
C PRO A 14 -11.93 -6.51 -21.45
N LEU A 15 -10.86 -6.90 -20.76
CA LEU A 15 -9.68 -7.49 -21.38
C LEU A 15 -10.06 -8.84 -22.00
N GLU A 16 -9.45 -9.17 -23.13
CA GLU A 16 -9.69 -10.42 -23.84
C GLU A 16 -8.39 -11.15 -24.18
N GLY A 17 -8.49 -12.43 -24.53
CA GLY A 17 -7.39 -13.23 -25.04
C GLY A 17 -6.17 -13.28 -24.11
N ASP A 18 -4.98 -13.05 -24.68
CA ASP A 18 -3.71 -13.13 -23.97
C ASP A 18 -3.57 -12.04 -22.89
N ASP A 19 -4.16 -10.85 -23.11
CA ASP A 19 -4.11 -9.76 -22.15
C ASP A 19 -4.98 -10.06 -20.92
N TYR A 20 -6.15 -10.68 -21.08
CA TYR A 20 -6.94 -11.19 -19.98
C TYR A 20 -6.20 -12.28 -19.21
N ALA A 21 -5.71 -13.31 -19.93
CA ALA A 21 -5.01 -14.43 -19.31
C ALA A 21 -3.78 -13.96 -18.49
N TYR A 22 -3.03 -13.00 -19.03
CA TYR A 22 -1.90 -12.42 -18.32
C TYR A 22 -2.33 -11.59 -17.11
N ALA A 23 -3.34 -10.74 -17.26
CA ALA A 23 -3.84 -9.92 -16.16
C ALA A 23 -4.40 -10.79 -15.04
N PHE A 24 -5.18 -11.82 -15.37
CA PHE A 24 -5.71 -12.80 -14.42
C PHE A 24 -4.58 -13.50 -13.65
N ALA A 25 -3.61 -14.08 -14.36
CA ALA A 25 -2.46 -14.73 -13.74
C ALA A 25 -1.61 -13.76 -12.90
N TYR A 26 -1.53 -12.48 -13.30
CA TYR A 26 -0.83 -11.46 -12.55
C TYR A 26 -1.57 -11.08 -11.26
N LEU A 27 -2.88 -10.89 -11.32
CA LEU A 27 -3.70 -10.48 -10.18
C LEU A 27 -3.91 -11.63 -9.18
N SER A 28 -3.92 -12.89 -9.65
CA SER A 28 -4.00 -14.05 -8.76
C SER A 28 -2.83 -14.17 -7.77
N TRP A 29 -1.76 -13.40 -7.98
CA TRP A 29 -0.66 -13.24 -7.02
C TRP A 29 -0.89 -12.10 -6.03
N HIS A 30 -2.01 -11.36 -6.13
CA HIS A 30 -2.34 -10.33 -5.17
C HIS A 30 -2.73 -10.97 -3.83
N GLU A 31 -2.22 -10.42 -2.74
CA GLU A 31 -2.41 -10.98 -1.39
C GLU A 31 -3.88 -11.07 -0.94
N GLU A 32 -4.75 -10.25 -1.52
CA GLU A 32 -6.19 -10.20 -1.21
C GLU A 32 -7.03 -10.95 -2.27
N TRP A 33 -6.41 -11.57 -3.29
CA TRP A 33 -7.12 -12.21 -4.38
C TRP A 33 -8.04 -13.34 -3.94
N ASP A 34 -7.52 -14.25 -3.12
CA ASP A 34 -8.29 -15.41 -2.66
C ASP A 34 -9.43 -15.00 -1.73
N GLU A 35 -9.23 -13.94 -0.91
CA GLU A 35 -10.25 -13.36 -0.05
C GLU A 35 -11.39 -12.76 -0.87
N HIS A 36 -11.07 -11.95 -1.89
CA HIS A 36 -12.05 -11.38 -2.80
C HIS A 36 -12.80 -12.46 -3.59
N CYS A 37 -12.11 -13.48 -4.10
CA CYS A 37 -12.76 -14.60 -4.78
C CYS A 37 -13.67 -15.41 -3.85
N ALA A 38 -13.29 -15.58 -2.58
CA ALA A 38 -14.13 -16.27 -1.60
C ALA A 38 -15.38 -15.48 -1.23
N GLU A 39 -15.28 -14.13 -1.18
CA GLU A 39 -16.38 -13.23 -0.85
C GLU A 39 -17.33 -12.99 -2.04
N HIS A 40 -16.78 -12.81 -3.24
CA HIS A 40 -17.51 -12.33 -4.40
C HIS A 40 -17.74 -13.35 -5.52
N GLY A 41 -17.16 -14.52 -5.41
CA GLY A 41 -17.22 -15.55 -6.46
C GLY A 41 -16.10 -15.43 -7.48
N ALA A 42 -16.26 -16.12 -8.62
CA ALA A 42 -15.24 -16.10 -9.67
C ALA A 42 -15.19 -14.73 -10.38
N PRO A 43 -13.99 -14.27 -10.78
CA PRO A 43 -13.85 -13.10 -11.64
C PRO A 43 -14.47 -13.34 -13.02
N GLU A 44 -15.41 -12.49 -13.43
CA GLU A 44 -16.03 -12.53 -14.76
C GLU A 44 -15.28 -11.70 -15.78
N ALA A 45 -14.77 -10.53 -15.34
CA ALA A 45 -14.04 -9.63 -16.24
C ALA A 45 -12.94 -8.88 -15.50
N ILE A 46 -11.90 -8.51 -16.24
CA ILE A 46 -10.88 -7.56 -15.83
C ILE A 46 -10.95 -6.37 -16.79
N VAL A 47 -11.12 -5.17 -16.24
CA VAL A 47 -11.33 -3.94 -16.98
C VAL A 47 -10.28 -2.90 -16.59
N ILE A 48 -9.83 -2.10 -17.54
CA ILE A 48 -9.01 -0.93 -17.24
C ILE A 48 -9.89 0.32 -17.27
N GLU A 49 -9.93 1.05 -16.17
CA GLU A 49 -10.72 2.27 -16.04
C GLU A 49 -9.86 3.48 -15.67
N LEU A 50 -10.41 4.68 -15.89
CA LEU A 50 -9.76 5.90 -15.44
C LEU A 50 -9.90 6.06 -13.92
N ASN A 51 -8.81 6.41 -13.28
CA ASN A 51 -8.82 6.82 -11.88
C ASN A 51 -9.27 8.29 -11.80
N PRO A 52 -10.45 8.59 -11.26
CA PRO A 52 -10.96 9.96 -11.17
C PRO A 52 -10.12 10.86 -10.25
N ASP A 53 -9.37 10.25 -9.33
CA ASP A 53 -8.56 10.97 -8.34
C ASP A 53 -7.19 11.39 -8.90
N VAL A 54 -6.84 10.93 -10.10
CA VAL A 54 -5.54 11.25 -10.73
C VAL A 54 -5.73 12.34 -11.78
N PRO A 55 -5.05 13.48 -11.65
CA PRO A 55 -5.15 14.57 -12.60
C PRO A 55 -4.75 14.16 -14.04
N PRO A 56 -5.40 14.71 -15.08
CA PRO A 56 -5.22 14.31 -16.47
C PRO A 56 -3.82 14.61 -17.06
N TYR A 57 -2.99 15.42 -16.37
CA TYR A 57 -1.61 15.68 -16.77
C TYR A 57 -0.61 14.62 -16.29
N ARG A 58 -1.05 13.64 -15.49
CA ARG A 58 -0.20 12.52 -15.07
C ARG A 58 -0.01 11.52 -16.21
N ASP A 59 1.01 10.66 -16.06
CA ASP A 59 1.22 9.55 -17.00
C ASP A 59 -0.03 8.67 -17.08
N LYS A 60 -0.35 8.19 -18.28
CA LYS A 60 -1.51 7.31 -18.50
C LYS A 60 -1.53 6.09 -17.56
N THR A 61 -0.35 5.56 -17.22
CA THR A 61 -0.27 4.44 -16.28
C THR A 61 -0.66 4.80 -14.86
N ASP A 62 -0.52 6.07 -14.45
CA ASP A 62 -1.01 6.53 -13.15
C ASP A 62 -2.51 6.79 -13.18
N GLN A 63 -3.06 7.14 -14.35
CA GLN A 63 -4.49 7.43 -14.53
C GLN A 63 -5.35 6.17 -14.63
N HIS A 64 -4.76 5.02 -14.95
CA HIS A 64 -5.48 3.79 -15.22
C HIS A 64 -5.49 2.87 -13.99
N GLN A 65 -6.67 2.48 -13.54
CA GLN A 65 -6.92 1.47 -12.52
C GLN A 65 -7.30 0.14 -13.16
N ILE A 66 -7.00 -0.95 -12.45
CA ILE A 66 -7.45 -2.29 -12.82
C ILE A 66 -8.65 -2.63 -11.96
N TRP A 67 -9.76 -2.91 -12.60
CA TRP A 67 -10.99 -3.36 -11.95
C TRP A 67 -11.22 -4.84 -12.24
N VAL A 68 -11.67 -5.58 -11.25
CA VAL A 68 -12.12 -6.95 -11.38
C VAL A 68 -13.61 -6.99 -11.09
N HIS A 69 -14.39 -7.48 -12.05
CA HIS A 69 -15.82 -7.68 -11.92
C HIS A 69 -16.07 -9.14 -11.57
N TYR A 70 -16.94 -9.40 -10.62
CA TYR A 70 -17.23 -10.72 -10.07
C TYR A 70 -18.65 -11.18 -10.40
N GLU A 71 -18.88 -12.52 -10.36
CA GLU A 71 -20.17 -13.14 -10.64
C GLU A 71 -21.33 -12.61 -9.81
N ASN A 72 -21.10 -12.17 -8.59
CA ASN A 72 -22.14 -11.58 -7.74
C ASN A 72 -22.43 -10.11 -8.05
N GLY A 73 -21.78 -9.52 -9.06
CA GLY A 73 -21.91 -8.12 -9.46
C GLY A 73 -21.02 -7.16 -8.66
N ALA A 74 -20.20 -7.64 -7.74
CA ALA A 74 -19.19 -6.81 -7.06
C ALA A 74 -18.09 -6.38 -8.04
N ASN A 75 -17.49 -5.22 -7.77
CA ASN A 75 -16.40 -4.65 -8.55
C ASN A 75 -15.32 -4.17 -7.59
N GLU A 76 -14.09 -4.67 -7.76
CA GLU A 76 -12.98 -4.35 -6.89
C GLU A 76 -11.79 -3.77 -7.66
N VAL A 77 -11.11 -2.80 -7.05
CA VAL A 77 -9.92 -2.16 -7.61
C VAL A 77 -8.67 -2.88 -7.12
N PHE A 78 -7.87 -3.38 -8.03
CA PHE A 78 -6.61 -4.03 -7.70
C PHE A 78 -5.40 -3.14 -7.97
N SER A 79 -4.45 -3.16 -7.04
CA SER A 79 -3.15 -2.54 -7.25
C SER A 79 -2.34 -3.35 -8.26
N TYR A 80 -1.82 -2.68 -9.29
CA TYR A 80 -0.85 -3.30 -10.21
C TYR A 80 0.58 -3.33 -9.64
N LYS A 81 0.81 -2.70 -8.50
CA LYS A 81 2.12 -2.66 -7.83
C LYS A 81 2.28 -3.87 -6.90
N LEU A 82 2.23 -5.06 -7.49
CA LEU A 82 2.60 -6.26 -6.75
C LEU A 82 4.07 -6.19 -6.34
N ASP A 83 4.38 -6.75 -5.20
CA ASP A 83 5.76 -6.95 -4.81
C ASP A 83 6.40 -7.98 -5.74
N ARG A 84 7.13 -7.48 -6.74
CA ARG A 84 7.78 -8.33 -7.75
C ARG A 84 8.81 -9.29 -7.14
N SER A 85 9.30 -9.01 -5.95
CA SER A 85 10.22 -9.90 -5.26
C SER A 85 9.55 -11.20 -4.81
N LEU A 86 8.21 -11.23 -4.79
CA LEU A 86 7.41 -12.39 -4.43
C LEU A 86 6.98 -13.24 -5.64
N PHE A 87 7.23 -12.76 -6.87
CA PHE A 87 6.87 -13.50 -8.09
C PHE A 87 7.67 -14.81 -8.20
N GLY A 88 6.93 -15.93 -8.39
CA GLY A 88 7.52 -17.26 -8.54
C GLY A 88 7.92 -17.94 -7.23
N TYR A 89 7.64 -17.35 -6.08
CA TYR A 89 7.81 -18.00 -4.79
C TYR A 89 6.52 -18.68 -4.33
N ASP A 90 6.69 -19.79 -3.62
CA ASP A 90 5.59 -20.47 -2.94
C ASP A 90 5.01 -19.49 -1.87
N PRO A 91 3.69 -19.19 -1.92
CA PRO A 91 3.05 -18.28 -0.97
C PRO A 91 3.11 -18.77 0.48
N GLU A 92 3.30 -20.08 0.70
CA GLU A 92 3.38 -20.69 2.02
C GLU A 92 4.81 -20.68 2.60
N LEU A 93 5.81 -20.19 1.87
CA LEU A 93 7.15 -20.05 2.43
C LEU A 93 7.14 -19.06 3.60
N PRO A 94 7.78 -19.42 4.75
CA PRO A 94 7.80 -18.57 5.94
C PRO A 94 8.30 -17.15 5.67
N GLU A 95 9.27 -16.99 4.79
CA GLU A 95 9.80 -15.68 4.40
C GLU A 95 8.77 -14.85 3.63
N ILE A 96 7.98 -15.47 2.76
CA ILE A 96 6.92 -14.79 2.00
C ILE A 96 5.79 -14.35 2.93
N ILE A 97 5.36 -15.23 3.83
CA ILE A 97 4.37 -14.91 4.87
C ILE A 97 4.87 -13.73 5.72
N ARG A 98 6.12 -13.79 6.18
CA ARG A 98 6.73 -12.70 6.96
C ARG A 98 6.74 -11.37 6.20
N ARG A 99 7.12 -11.35 4.92
CA ARG A 99 7.14 -10.13 4.09
C ARG A 99 5.74 -9.54 3.91
N ARG A 100 4.72 -10.38 3.70
CA ARG A 100 3.31 -9.95 3.63
C ARG A 100 2.86 -9.32 4.94
N GLN A 101 3.09 -10.00 6.08
CA GLN A 101 2.76 -9.47 7.40
C GLN A 101 3.43 -8.13 7.66
N LEU A 102 4.73 -8.03 7.39
CA LEU A 102 5.47 -6.78 7.53
C LEU A 102 4.92 -5.65 6.67
N ARG A 103 4.53 -5.95 5.42
CA ARG A 103 3.88 -4.98 4.53
C ARG A 103 2.57 -4.49 5.12
N HIS A 104 1.70 -5.38 5.61
CA HIS A 104 0.42 -5.02 6.23
C HIS A 104 0.62 -4.15 7.47
N ILE A 105 1.56 -4.51 8.33
CA ILE A 105 1.92 -3.72 9.51
C ILE A 105 2.38 -2.30 9.11
N LYS A 106 3.28 -2.18 8.13
CA LYS A 106 3.75 -0.88 7.64
C LYS A 106 2.62 -0.04 7.04
N LEU A 107 1.68 -0.66 6.33
CA LEU A 107 0.51 0.03 5.77
C LEU A 107 -0.41 0.51 6.88
N ALA A 108 -0.76 -0.34 7.84
CA ALA A 108 -1.58 0.04 8.99
C ALA A 108 -0.95 1.21 9.75
N ALA A 109 0.34 1.12 10.07
CA ALA A 109 1.07 2.17 10.76
C ALA A 109 1.02 3.52 10.02
N ARG A 110 1.16 3.52 8.69
CA ARG A 110 1.05 4.75 7.87
C ARG A 110 -0.36 5.31 7.84
N HIS A 111 -1.39 4.45 7.75
CA HIS A 111 -2.77 4.91 7.75
C HIS A 111 -3.16 5.57 9.09
N ILE A 112 -2.69 5.00 10.20
CA ILE A 112 -2.96 5.52 11.55
C ILE A 112 -2.38 6.93 11.72
N ILE A 113 -1.17 7.20 11.24
CA ILE A 113 -0.52 8.51 11.37
C ILE A 113 -0.85 9.50 10.25
N ARG A 114 -1.62 9.08 9.26
CA ARG A 114 -2.00 9.93 8.12
C ARG A 114 -2.65 11.26 8.54
N PRO A 115 -3.58 11.30 9.52
CA PRO A 115 -4.16 12.56 9.98
C PRO A 115 -3.10 13.57 10.45
N LEU A 116 -2.09 13.13 11.20
CA LEU A 116 -0.98 13.96 11.64
C LEU A 116 -0.20 14.55 10.45
N HIS A 117 0.09 13.73 9.44
CA HIS A 117 0.78 14.20 8.23
C HIS A 117 -0.04 15.24 7.45
N GLU A 118 -1.36 15.04 7.33
CA GLU A 118 -2.22 16.00 6.63
C GLU A 118 -2.33 17.33 7.42
N GLU A 119 -2.42 17.28 8.74
CA GLU A 119 -2.40 18.47 9.58
C GLU A 119 -1.10 19.28 9.41
N LEU A 120 0.06 18.62 9.45
CA LEU A 120 1.35 19.26 9.22
C LEU A 120 1.45 19.91 7.85
N LYS A 121 0.95 19.26 6.79
CA LYS A 121 0.90 19.86 5.45
C LYS A 121 0.00 21.09 5.40
N HIS A 122 -1.16 21.03 6.05
CA HIS A 122 -2.11 22.13 6.09
C HIS A 122 -1.59 23.35 6.85
N THR A 123 -0.80 23.14 7.91
CA THR A 123 -0.21 24.22 8.71
C THR A 123 1.10 24.76 8.13
N SER A 124 1.64 24.09 7.10
CA SER A 124 2.86 24.53 6.41
C SER A 124 2.62 25.75 5.54
N ASN A 125 3.60 26.66 5.50
CA ASN A 125 3.60 27.81 4.60
C ASN A 125 4.15 27.49 3.19
N LEU A 126 4.51 26.22 2.92
CA LEU A 126 4.99 25.78 1.62
C LEU A 126 3.83 25.65 0.62
N VAL A 127 4.10 25.95 -0.65
CA VAL A 127 3.10 25.91 -1.73
C VAL A 127 3.42 24.78 -2.69
N GLY A 128 2.40 24.07 -3.13
CA GLY A 128 2.50 22.98 -4.12
C GLY A 128 2.30 21.60 -3.51
N PRO A 129 2.64 20.53 -4.25
CA PRO A 129 2.58 19.18 -3.72
C PRO A 129 3.58 18.98 -2.58
N LEU A 130 3.07 18.72 -1.38
CA LEU A 130 3.87 18.55 -0.16
C LEU A 130 3.95 17.07 0.24
N ASP A 131 5.05 16.75 0.93
CA ASP A 131 5.26 15.47 1.57
C ASP A 131 5.78 15.67 3.00
N VAL A 132 5.63 14.66 3.85
CA VAL A 132 6.15 14.66 5.22
C VAL A 132 7.28 13.67 5.31
N HIS A 133 8.44 14.16 5.73
CA HIS A 133 9.68 13.39 5.86
C HIS A 133 10.02 13.14 7.33
N HIS A 134 10.51 11.93 7.64
CA HIS A 134 11.10 11.58 8.92
C HIS A 134 12.58 11.98 8.88
N ASP A 135 12.93 13.09 9.51
CA ASP A 135 14.23 13.76 9.36
C ASP A 135 15.37 13.07 10.14
N ILE A 136 15.16 12.74 11.41
CA ILE A 136 16.20 12.20 12.29
C ILE A 136 16.22 10.67 12.29
N GLU A 137 15.06 10.06 12.52
CA GLU A 137 14.92 8.61 12.59
C GLU A 137 13.93 8.14 11.52
N PRO A 138 14.30 7.17 10.66
CA PRO A 138 13.42 6.65 9.63
C PRO A 138 12.11 6.07 10.20
N PHE A 139 11.01 6.25 9.47
CA PHE A 139 9.70 5.72 9.84
C PHE A 139 9.75 4.25 10.29
N GLN A 140 10.49 3.43 9.56
CA GLN A 140 10.59 2.00 9.88
C GLN A 140 11.26 1.75 11.23
N SER A 141 12.31 2.50 11.56
CA SER A 141 13.03 2.37 12.84
C SER A 141 12.13 2.72 14.01
N ILE A 142 11.34 3.80 13.88
CA ILE A 142 10.36 4.21 14.89
C ILE A 142 9.30 3.12 15.08
N LEU A 143 8.76 2.59 13.97
CA LEU A 143 7.75 1.53 14.01
C LEU A 143 8.29 0.27 14.69
N PHE A 144 9.48 -0.18 14.33
CA PHE A 144 10.04 -1.39 14.92
C PHE A 144 10.40 -1.22 16.40
N ARG A 145 10.85 -0.04 16.79
CA ARG A 145 11.08 0.28 18.21
C ARG A 145 9.76 0.22 18.99
N PHE A 146 8.68 0.79 18.47
CA PHE A 146 7.35 0.67 19.07
C PHE A 146 6.92 -0.79 19.23
N LEU A 147 7.01 -1.59 18.18
CA LEU A 147 6.56 -2.98 18.22
C LEU A 147 7.38 -3.81 19.22
N ARG A 148 8.70 -3.63 19.25
CA ARG A 148 9.58 -4.41 20.11
C ARG A 148 9.60 -3.92 21.55
N ASP A 149 9.78 -2.63 21.75
CA ASP A 149 10.10 -2.07 23.06
C ASP A 149 8.84 -1.69 23.86
N GLU A 150 7.79 -1.18 23.18
CA GLU A 150 6.53 -0.79 23.83
C GLU A 150 5.52 -1.94 23.90
N LEU A 151 5.40 -2.73 22.81
CA LEU A 151 4.46 -3.85 22.77
C LEU A 151 5.08 -5.20 23.13
N ALA A 152 6.39 -5.26 23.28
CA ALA A 152 7.15 -6.49 23.53
C ALA A 152 6.85 -7.62 22.51
N ILE A 153 6.58 -7.24 21.25
CA ILE A 153 6.25 -8.19 20.18
C ILE A 153 7.50 -8.99 19.81
N SER A 154 7.40 -10.31 19.86
CA SER A 154 8.48 -11.22 19.49
C SER A 154 8.34 -11.77 18.07
N LYS A 155 7.12 -11.78 17.53
CA LYS A 155 6.82 -12.25 16.18
C LYS A 155 5.81 -11.31 15.50
N LEU A 156 5.98 -11.06 14.22
CA LEU A 156 5.06 -10.21 13.44
C LEU A 156 3.62 -10.74 13.44
N SER A 157 3.43 -12.06 13.57
CA SER A 157 2.11 -12.71 13.70
C SER A 157 1.35 -12.34 14.97
N ASP A 158 2.03 -11.76 15.97
CA ASP A 158 1.37 -11.36 17.22
C ASP A 158 0.65 -10.01 17.07
N ILE A 159 0.82 -9.35 15.92
CA ILE A 159 0.11 -8.13 15.54
C ILE A 159 -1.01 -8.48 14.56
N GLU A 160 -2.23 -8.22 14.95
CA GLU A 160 -3.38 -8.33 14.08
C GLU A 160 -3.60 -7.02 13.33
N VAL A 161 -3.77 -7.12 12.00
CA VAL A 161 -4.06 -5.99 11.11
C VAL A 161 -5.35 -6.27 10.37
N ILE A 162 -6.30 -5.34 10.43
CA ILE A 162 -7.57 -5.45 9.70
C ILE A 162 -7.75 -4.30 8.72
N GLY A 163 -8.55 -4.55 7.68
CA GLY A 163 -9.11 -3.51 6.80
C GLY A 163 -10.17 -2.69 7.54
N VAL A 164 -10.26 -1.40 7.23
CA VAL A 164 -11.20 -0.47 7.93
C VAL A 164 -12.31 0.00 7.00
N ASN A 165 -12.10 -0.04 5.69
CA ASN A 165 -13.06 0.44 4.69
C ASN A 165 -12.69 -0.05 3.29
N ASP A 166 -13.59 0.19 2.35
CA ASP A 166 -13.50 -0.20 0.93
C ASP A 166 -12.32 0.42 0.17
N ILE A 167 -11.60 1.37 0.75
CA ILE A 167 -10.43 2.02 0.16
C ILE A 167 -9.10 1.42 0.66
N GLY A 168 -9.12 0.24 1.28
CA GLY A 168 -7.92 -0.48 1.70
C GLY A 168 -7.17 0.16 2.87
N ALA A 169 -7.83 1.02 3.69
CA ALA A 169 -7.23 1.50 4.92
C ALA A 169 -7.10 0.35 5.92
N LYS A 170 -5.96 0.29 6.60
CA LYS A 170 -5.66 -0.77 7.57
C LYS A 170 -5.39 -0.15 8.95
N ARG A 171 -5.68 -0.90 10.02
CA ARG A 171 -5.37 -0.53 11.40
C ARG A 171 -4.92 -1.72 12.22
N PHE A 172 -4.29 -1.47 13.35
CA PHE A 172 -3.96 -2.52 14.32
C PHE A 172 -5.17 -2.89 15.20
N LEU A 173 -5.19 -4.14 15.64
CA LEU A 173 -6.10 -4.61 16.69
C LEU A 173 -5.31 -5.06 17.93
N PRO A 174 -5.88 -4.88 19.11
CA PRO A 174 -7.09 -4.07 19.40
C PRO A 174 -6.87 -2.59 19.10
N GLU A 175 -7.94 -1.80 19.01
CA GLU A 175 -7.88 -0.36 18.69
C GLU A 175 -6.90 0.42 19.57
N ALA A 176 -6.75 0.02 20.83
CA ALA A 176 -5.78 0.61 21.76
C ALA A 176 -4.34 0.55 21.23
N VAL A 177 -3.98 -0.44 20.43
CA VAL A 177 -2.65 -0.54 19.80
C VAL A 177 -2.49 0.53 18.70
N SER A 178 -3.56 0.79 17.93
CA SER A 178 -3.56 1.87 16.94
C SER A 178 -3.38 3.23 17.61
N GLN A 179 -4.08 3.49 18.71
CA GLN A 179 -3.94 4.74 19.46
C GLN A 179 -2.54 4.86 20.08
N ALA A 180 -2.05 3.80 20.71
CA ALA A 180 -0.71 3.78 21.29
C ALA A 180 0.39 4.04 20.23
N TRP A 181 0.22 3.48 19.01
CA TRP A 181 1.12 3.79 17.89
C TRP A 181 1.06 5.26 17.48
N TYR A 182 -0.13 5.83 17.37
CA TYR A 182 -0.31 7.24 17.02
C TYR A 182 0.42 8.13 18.02
N ASP A 183 0.14 7.94 19.32
CA ASP A 183 0.72 8.73 20.41
C ASP A 183 2.25 8.58 20.50
N PHE A 184 2.75 7.36 20.35
CA PHE A 184 4.17 7.08 20.32
C PHE A 184 4.86 7.76 19.14
N HIS A 185 4.28 7.64 17.95
CA HIS A 185 4.84 8.26 16.75
C HIS A 185 4.86 9.79 16.84
N GLU A 186 3.77 10.40 17.32
CA GLU A 186 3.69 11.85 17.52
C GLU A 186 4.78 12.38 18.48
N GLN A 187 5.08 11.62 19.53
CA GLN A 187 6.10 11.97 20.52
C GLN A 187 7.54 11.73 20.05
N GLN A 188 7.76 10.72 19.23
CA GLN A 188 9.11 10.26 18.88
C GLN A 188 9.57 10.70 17.49
N ALA A 189 8.64 10.94 16.56
CA ALA A 189 8.99 11.29 15.19
C ALA A 189 9.36 12.77 15.08
N HIS A 190 10.51 13.04 14.49
CA HIS A 190 10.87 14.38 14.04
C HIS A 190 10.45 14.53 12.57
N LEU A 191 9.34 15.22 12.34
CA LEU A 191 8.69 15.36 11.05
C LEU A 191 8.98 16.73 10.42
N VAL A 192 9.35 16.71 9.14
CA VAL A 192 9.61 17.93 8.35
C VAL A 192 8.74 17.90 7.10
N VAL A 193 8.00 18.99 6.86
CA VAL A 193 7.26 19.19 5.62
C VAL A 193 8.19 19.72 4.56
N MET A 194 8.20 19.08 3.39
CA MET A 194 9.01 19.52 2.25
C MET A 194 8.24 19.39 0.94
N SER A 195 8.74 19.97 -0.14
CA SER A 195 8.16 19.73 -1.45
C SER A 195 8.34 18.25 -1.84
N LYS A 196 7.39 17.72 -2.60
CA LYS A 196 7.51 16.33 -3.11
C LYS A 196 8.76 16.14 -3.97
N ALA A 197 9.21 17.18 -4.66
CA ALA A 197 10.43 17.14 -5.46
C ALA A 197 11.68 17.00 -4.59
N ASP A 198 11.76 17.80 -3.51
CA ASP A 198 12.90 17.74 -2.57
C ASP A 198 12.93 16.40 -1.84
N HIS A 199 11.77 15.87 -1.43
CA HIS A 199 11.65 14.55 -0.81
C HIS A 199 12.16 13.43 -1.73
N MET A 200 11.78 13.47 -3.00
CA MET A 200 12.29 12.51 -3.99
C MET A 200 13.79 12.65 -4.22
N ALA A 201 14.32 13.89 -4.31
CA ALA A 201 15.74 14.15 -4.44
C ALA A 201 16.53 13.63 -3.24
N PHE A 202 16.03 13.87 -2.02
CA PHE A 202 16.64 13.37 -0.78
C PHE A 202 16.82 11.84 -0.81
N HIS A 203 15.77 11.09 -1.14
CA HIS A 203 15.85 9.62 -1.22
C HIS A 203 16.68 9.10 -2.39
N SER A 204 16.83 9.86 -3.45
CA SER A 204 17.71 9.47 -4.57
C SER A 204 19.19 9.50 -4.20
N VAL A 205 19.58 10.36 -3.27
CA VAL A 205 20.97 10.51 -2.79
C VAL A 205 21.26 9.59 -1.61
N ASN A 206 20.33 9.49 -0.65
CA ASN A 206 20.55 8.79 0.61
C ASN A 206 20.13 7.30 0.59
N GLY A 207 19.51 6.86 -0.51
CA GLY A 207 19.03 5.48 -0.66
C GLY A 207 17.74 5.21 0.13
N LYS A 208 17.39 3.93 0.21
CA LYS A 208 16.26 3.47 1.04
C LYS A 208 16.75 3.14 2.44
N ASP A 209 15.92 3.43 3.42
CA ASP A 209 16.18 3.01 4.79
C ASP A 209 16.38 1.50 4.87
N PRO A 210 17.40 1.02 5.61
CA PRO A 210 17.61 -0.41 5.80
C PRO A 210 16.41 -1.03 6.52
N GLU A 211 16.02 -2.23 6.12
CA GLU A 211 15.04 -2.98 6.89
C GLU A 211 15.73 -3.56 8.13
N PRO A 212 15.22 -3.30 9.34
CA PRO A 212 15.75 -3.91 10.55
C PRO A 212 15.50 -5.42 10.53
N ASP A 213 16.45 -6.18 11.08
CA ASP A 213 16.32 -7.61 11.30
C ASP A 213 15.29 -7.90 12.41
N TRP A 214 14.41 -8.86 12.13
CA TRP A 214 13.44 -9.43 13.07
C TRP A 214 13.68 -10.93 13.23
#